data_66bbe5bac893f2b6266758a77034548c
#
_entry.id   66bbe5bac893f2b6266758a77034548c
#
_cell.length_a   1.000
_cell.length_b   1.000
_cell.length_c   1.000
_cell.angle_alpha   90.00
_cell.angle_beta   90.00
_cell.angle_gamma   90.00
#
_symmetry.space_group_name_H-M   'P 1'
#
loop_
_entity.id
_entity.type
_entity.pdbx_description
1 polymer ?
#
loop_
_entity_poly.entity_id
_entity_poly.type
_entity_poly.pdbx_seq_one_letter_code
_entity_poly.pdbx_strand_id
1 'polypeptide(L)'
;MEIEEIYDALYAYRKYPLEEKEYLYPIFLTTLSLLESRLNGVQKPLSKENNILLIIDYLIHEHFALLAMIKEEYEEEIRNSSSYKNRLSLIVCDKIFFNEYVNYEPVSLISKYDTLISTPRFILNFILNQLSNLSQRKEFVYQILFDAIQKGFLLSNTIFDLLVHGSETEAFSTWRTMHEMECVIKVLYEHPYLGDTYFLHIRYNEAFRNELEDKNEQERLILELKEKLKKHNLKVKDLKKYIEYGWMYEIKDQETIYPDFKLNFRKGLEYVAGFSSYSSLYEMSSEIAHSSPLLIYSKKDFFRDVSILSVYGTFLRLEEIFFNLLKMQQDSDIISYQSMREQHIKSMHIMYAQLQEEYKEKYNIEETKTE
;
A
#
# COMPACT_ATOMS: atom_id res chain seq x y z
N MET A 1 -35.40 16.94 15.97
CA MET A 1 -34.87 15.57 16.07
C MET A 1 -33.82 15.58 17.17
N GLU A 2 -34.00 14.79 18.18
CA GLU A 2 -33.04 14.70 19.28
C GLU A 2 -31.76 14.03 18.80
N ILE A 3 -30.64 14.31 19.50
CA ILE A 3 -29.32 13.82 19.05
C ILE A 3 -29.23 12.29 19.04
N GLU A 4 -29.99 11.66 19.92
CA GLU A 4 -30.14 10.20 19.99
C GLU A 4 -30.85 9.63 18.76
N GLU A 5 -31.92 10.27 18.30
CA GLU A 5 -32.64 9.87 17.08
C GLU A 5 -31.75 9.98 15.83
N ILE A 6 -30.90 11.01 15.77
CA ILE A 6 -29.93 11.18 14.67
C ILE A 6 -28.87 10.10 14.74
N TYR A 7 -28.31 9.84 15.94
CA TYR A 7 -27.33 8.78 16.15
C TYR A 7 -27.89 7.42 15.72
N ASP A 8 -29.07 7.09 16.15
CA ASP A 8 -29.74 5.82 15.85
C ASP A 8 -29.98 5.63 14.36
N ALA A 9 -30.49 6.68 13.68
CA ALA A 9 -30.74 6.65 12.26
C ALA A 9 -29.46 6.48 11.43
N LEU A 10 -28.38 7.20 11.80
CA LEU A 10 -27.11 7.13 11.09
C LEU A 10 -26.36 5.81 11.36
N TYR A 11 -26.43 5.33 12.60
CA TYR A 11 -25.85 4.04 12.96
C TYR A 11 -26.51 2.88 12.19
N ALA A 12 -27.83 2.89 12.09
CA ALA A 12 -28.59 1.92 11.30
C ALA A 12 -28.32 2.06 9.79
N TYR A 13 -28.18 3.27 9.28
CA TYR A 13 -27.87 3.53 7.87
C TYR A 13 -26.51 2.92 7.47
N ARG A 14 -25.51 3.00 8.35
CA ARG A 14 -24.17 2.43 8.13
C ARG A 14 -24.12 0.92 8.32
N LYS A 15 -25.17 0.29 8.86
CA LYS A 15 -25.22 -1.17 9.15
C LYS A 15 -24.09 -1.66 10.04
N TYR A 16 -23.71 -0.88 11.03
CA TYR A 16 -22.72 -1.27 12.03
C TYR A 16 -23.26 -2.32 13.00
N PRO A 17 -22.37 -3.08 13.71
CA PRO A 17 -22.79 -4.11 14.67
C PRO A 17 -23.70 -3.51 15.76
N LEU A 18 -24.93 -4.05 15.87
CA LEU A 18 -25.95 -3.53 16.79
C LEU A 18 -25.58 -3.69 18.26
N GLU A 19 -24.79 -4.71 18.59
CA GLU A 19 -24.28 -4.99 19.92
C GLU A 19 -23.39 -3.89 20.49
N GLU A 20 -22.72 -3.13 19.62
CA GLU A 20 -21.84 -2.03 20.02
C GLU A 20 -22.58 -0.68 20.16
N LYS A 21 -23.78 -0.57 19.66
CA LYS A 21 -24.53 0.67 19.58
C LYS A 21 -24.71 1.37 20.93
N GLU A 22 -25.23 0.65 21.91
CA GLU A 22 -25.47 1.18 23.26
C GLU A 22 -24.17 1.45 24.00
N TYR A 23 -23.16 0.63 23.80
CA TYR A 23 -21.84 0.80 24.40
C TYR A 23 -21.14 2.06 23.90
N LEU A 24 -21.22 2.34 22.60
CA LEU A 24 -20.53 3.49 21.97
C LEU A 24 -21.29 4.81 22.12
N TYR A 25 -22.60 4.81 22.42
CA TYR A 25 -23.38 6.04 22.53
C TYR A 25 -22.85 7.06 23.57
N PRO A 26 -22.54 6.68 24.83
CA PRO A 26 -21.95 7.63 25.79
C PRO A 26 -20.56 8.12 25.38
N ILE A 27 -19.77 7.30 24.66
CA ILE A 27 -18.47 7.70 24.12
C ILE A 27 -18.65 8.71 22.98
N PHE A 28 -19.67 8.49 22.13
CA PHE A 28 -20.07 9.44 21.09
C PHE A 28 -20.45 10.81 21.67
N LEU A 29 -21.27 10.86 22.71
CA LEU A 29 -21.65 12.12 23.35
C LEU A 29 -20.43 12.86 23.93
N THR A 30 -19.52 12.13 24.56
CA THR A 30 -18.26 12.69 25.08
C THR A 30 -17.40 13.25 23.96
N THR A 31 -17.25 12.49 22.86
CA THR A 31 -16.47 12.92 21.69
C THR A 31 -17.07 14.17 21.05
N LEU A 32 -18.39 14.21 20.89
CA LEU A 32 -19.11 15.35 20.34
C LEU A 32 -18.89 16.61 21.18
N SER A 33 -19.03 16.51 22.51
CA SER A 33 -18.78 17.63 23.44
C SER A 33 -17.34 18.13 23.38
N LEU A 34 -16.35 17.21 23.29
CA LEU A 34 -14.94 17.57 23.13
C LEU A 34 -14.68 18.30 21.82
N LEU A 35 -15.27 17.81 20.73
CA LEU A 35 -15.12 18.41 19.42
C LEU A 35 -15.77 19.80 19.35
N GLU A 36 -16.98 19.97 19.91
CA GLU A 36 -17.65 21.26 20.01
C GLU A 36 -16.81 22.28 20.80
N SER A 37 -16.23 21.86 21.93
CA SER A 37 -15.36 22.70 22.72
C SER A 37 -14.14 23.20 21.96
N ARG A 38 -13.52 22.33 21.17
CA ARG A 38 -12.35 22.69 20.35
C ARG A 38 -12.72 23.60 19.17
N LEU A 39 -13.84 23.33 18.51
CA LEU A 39 -14.31 24.13 17.39
C LEU A 39 -14.72 25.54 17.79
N ASN A 40 -15.30 25.70 18.97
CA ASN A 40 -15.57 27.01 19.53
C ASN A 40 -14.29 27.85 19.73
N GLY A 41 -13.16 27.19 20.03
CA GLY A 41 -11.86 27.85 20.15
C GLY A 41 -11.30 28.34 18.79
N VAL A 42 -11.71 27.78 17.68
CA VAL A 42 -11.25 28.16 16.33
C VAL A 42 -12.30 28.88 15.48
N GLN A 43 -13.43 29.26 16.08
CA GLN A 43 -14.55 30.03 15.47
C GLN A 43 -15.12 29.35 14.18
N LYS A 44 -15.10 28.04 14.11
CA LYS A 44 -15.68 27.28 12.98
C LYS A 44 -17.03 26.70 13.39
N PRO A 45 -18.10 26.91 12.58
CA PRO A 45 -19.39 26.27 12.85
C PRO A 45 -19.34 24.78 12.58
N LEU A 46 -19.91 23.99 13.49
CA LEU A 46 -20.20 22.59 13.26
C LEU A 46 -21.26 22.46 12.17
N SER A 47 -20.94 21.80 11.06
CA SER A 47 -21.96 21.22 10.19
C SER A 47 -22.50 19.98 10.91
N LYS A 48 -23.66 20.13 11.60
CA LYS A 48 -24.10 19.14 12.60
C LYS A 48 -24.21 17.72 12.04
N GLU A 49 -24.79 17.55 10.87
CA GLU A 49 -25.10 16.20 10.33
C GLU A 49 -23.84 15.46 9.84
N ASN A 50 -22.95 16.14 9.13
CA ASN A 50 -21.71 15.51 8.63
C ASN A 50 -20.75 15.14 9.79
N ASN A 51 -20.69 15.97 10.83
CA ASN A 51 -19.80 15.68 11.97
C ASN A 51 -20.29 14.52 12.82
N ILE A 52 -21.60 14.37 13.00
CA ILE A 52 -22.18 13.23 13.72
C ILE A 52 -21.83 11.94 13.03
N LEU A 53 -22.00 11.88 11.69
CA LEU A 53 -21.64 10.72 10.91
C LEU A 53 -20.14 10.40 10.99
N LEU A 54 -19.28 11.41 10.87
CA LEU A 54 -17.84 11.24 11.02
C LEU A 54 -17.46 10.69 12.40
N ILE A 55 -18.05 11.24 13.48
CA ILE A 55 -17.79 10.74 14.83
C ILE A 55 -18.16 9.27 14.95
N ILE A 56 -19.32 8.85 14.43
CA ILE A 56 -19.77 7.46 14.47
C ILE A 56 -18.77 6.56 13.70
N ASP A 57 -18.41 6.95 12.46
CA ASP A 57 -17.51 6.19 11.62
C ASP A 57 -16.11 6.04 12.25
N TYR A 58 -15.55 7.12 12.78
CA TYR A 58 -14.26 7.08 13.46
C TYR A 58 -14.31 6.29 14.78
N LEU A 59 -15.40 6.41 15.56
CA LEU A 59 -15.56 5.65 16.81
C LEU A 59 -15.56 4.14 16.56
N ILE A 60 -16.37 3.67 15.63
CA ILE A 60 -16.44 2.26 15.27
C ILE A 60 -15.07 1.75 14.85
N HIS A 61 -14.42 2.50 13.93
CA HIS A 61 -13.13 2.08 13.42
C HIS A 61 -12.05 2.02 14.51
N GLU A 62 -11.92 3.09 15.32
CA GLU A 62 -10.89 3.13 16.35
C GLU A 62 -11.17 2.15 17.48
N HIS A 63 -12.45 1.92 17.80
CA HIS A 63 -12.85 0.92 18.76
C HIS A 63 -12.37 -0.47 18.37
N PHE A 64 -12.71 -0.94 17.16
CA PHE A 64 -12.27 -2.26 16.70
C PHE A 64 -10.76 -2.34 16.48
N ALA A 65 -10.12 -1.27 16.02
CA ALA A 65 -8.67 -1.23 15.88
C ALA A 65 -7.94 -1.37 17.23
N LEU A 66 -8.47 -0.73 18.27
CA LEU A 66 -7.91 -0.86 19.63
C LEU A 66 -8.19 -2.26 20.21
N LEU A 67 -9.39 -2.81 20.03
CA LEU A 67 -9.72 -4.16 20.52
C LEU A 67 -8.83 -5.22 19.88
N ALA A 68 -8.54 -5.10 18.59
CA ALA A 68 -7.66 -6.03 17.88
C ALA A 68 -6.20 -6.04 18.42
N MET A 69 -5.80 -5.02 19.19
CA MET A 69 -4.49 -4.96 19.85
C MET A 69 -4.50 -5.55 21.27
N ILE A 70 -5.68 -5.88 21.81
CA ILE A 70 -5.87 -6.36 23.18
C ILE A 70 -6.02 -7.87 23.13
N LYS A 71 -5.39 -8.57 24.07
CA LYS A 71 -5.62 -10.00 24.23
C LYS A 71 -7.04 -10.24 24.74
N GLU A 72 -7.70 -11.23 24.18
CA GLU A 72 -9.10 -11.59 24.46
C GLU A 72 -9.40 -11.70 25.99
N GLU A 73 -8.46 -12.23 26.76
CA GLU A 73 -8.56 -12.39 28.22
C GLU A 73 -8.70 -11.08 29.01
N TYR A 74 -8.27 -9.92 28.43
CA TYR A 74 -8.34 -8.59 29.07
C TYR A 74 -9.37 -7.66 28.41
N GLU A 75 -10.04 -8.10 27.37
CA GLU A 75 -10.92 -7.26 26.55
C GLU A 75 -12.06 -6.67 27.39
N GLU A 76 -12.77 -7.48 28.16
CA GLU A 76 -13.92 -7.06 28.97
C GLU A 76 -13.52 -6.05 30.06
N GLU A 77 -12.41 -6.29 30.75
CA GLU A 77 -11.90 -5.39 31.80
C GLU A 77 -11.52 -4.04 31.21
N ILE A 78 -10.81 -4.04 30.08
CA ILE A 78 -10.34 -2.82 29.42
C ILE A 78 -11.52 -2.02 28.85
N ARG A 79 -12.47 -2.67 28.17
CA ARG A 79 -13.70 -2.04 27.65
C ARG A 79 -14.49 -1.32 28.74
N ASN A 80 -14.60 -1.92 29.92
CA ASN A 80 -15.35 -1.36 31.05
C ASN A 80 -14.61 -0.24 31.77
N SER A 81 -13.32 -0.05 31.51
CA SER A 81 -12.54 1.00 32.17
C SER A 81 -12.90 2.40 31.64
N SER A 82 -13.03 3.37 32.56
CA SER A 82 -13.21 4.78 32.21
C SER A 82 -12.01 5.33 31.42
N SER A 83 -10.82 4.80 31.67
CA SER A 83 -9.60 5.19 30.97
C SER A 83 -9.68 4.85 29.47
N TYR A 84 -10.18 3.67 29.12
CA TYR A 84 -10.36 3.28 27.74
C TYR A 84 -11.38 4.18 27.01
N LYS A 85 -12.56 4.39 27.64
CA LYS A 85 -13.63 5.22 27.07
C LYS A 85 -13.17 6.67 26.82
N ASN A 86 -12.49 7.26 27.79
CA ASN A 86 -11.94 8.61 27.65
C ASN A 86 -10.83 8.68 26.58
N ARG A 87 -9.95 7.68 26.54
CA ARG A 87 -8.89 7.63 25.54
C ARG A 87 -9.45 7.49 24.12
N LEU A 88 -10.46 6.64 23.92
CA LEU A 88 -11.14 6.48 22.63
C LEU A 88 -11.79 7.80 22.19
N SER A 89 -12.52 8.48 23.09
CA SER A 89 -13.11 9.79 22.79
C SER A 89 -12.06 10.83 22.39
N LEU A 90 -10.93 10.88 23.08
CA LEU A 90 -9.83 11.81 22.77
C LEU A 90 -9.18 11.50 21.44
N ILE A 91 -8.87 10.23 21.16
CA ILE A 91 -8.27 9.80 19.87
C ILE A 91 -9.19 10.19 18.71
N VAL A 92 -10.47 9.90 18.81
CA VAL A 92 -11.45 10.23 17.76
C VAL A 92 -11.60 11.74 17.59
N CYS A 93 -11.73 12.48 18.70
CA CYS A 93 -11.80 13.93 18.66
C CYS A 93 -10.54 14.55 18.03
N ASP A 94 -9.34 14.09 18.39
CA ASP A 94 -8.09 14.56 17.83
C ASP A 94 -8.02 14.28 16.33
N LYS A 95 -8.34 13.06 15.91
CA LYS A 95 -8.32 12.69 14.49
C LYS A 95 -9.28 13.53 13.65
N ILE A 96 -10.51 13.72 14.10
CA ILE A 96 -11.49 14.55 13.39
C ILE A 96 -11.01 16.01 13.37
N PHE A 97 -10.59 16.55 14.52
CA PHE A 97 -10.18 17.94 14.61
C PHE A 97 -8.98 18.22 13.69
N PHE A 98 -7.95 17.40 13.72
CA PHE A 98 -6.77 17.60 12.88
C PHE A 98 -7.05 17.34 11.41
N ASN A 99 -7.80 16.30 11.08
CA ASN A 99 -8.03 15.94 9.69
C ASN A 99 -9.02 16.87 8.97
N GLU A 100 -10.08 17.30 9.67
CA GLU A 100 -11.19 18.04 9.05
C GLU A 100 -11.11 19.55 9.28
N TYR A 101 -10.42 20.01 10.33
CA TYR A 101 -10.50 21.40 10.76
C TYR A 101 -9.17 22.14 10.86
N VAL A 102 -8.08 21.47 11.18
CA VAL A 102 -6.75 22.12 11.30
C VAL A 102 -6.04 22.16 9.96
N ASN A 103 -6.16 21.13 9.17
CA ASN A 103 -5.67 21.13 7.81
C ASN A 103 -6.59 21.98 6.94
N TYR A 104 -6.20 23.21 6.68
CA TYR A 104 -6.98 24.31 6.11
C TYR A 104 -7.42 24.13 4.66
N GLU A 105 -6.95 23.11 3.98
CA GLU A 105 -7.46 22.67 2.68
C GLU A 105 -8.17 21.34 2.88
N PRO A 106 -9.26 21.04 2.14
CA PRO A 106 -9.73 19.68 2.01
C PRO A 106 -8.56 18.88 1.43
N VAL A 107 -7.78 18.32 2.33
CA VAL A 107 -6.45 17.80 2.06
C VAL A 107 -6.59 16.58 1.18
N SER A 108 -7.71 15.88 1.28
CA SER A 108 -8.11 14.87 0.30
C SER A 108 -9.64 14.89 0.13
N LEU A 109 -10.10 14.78 -1.11
CA LEU A 109 -11.50 14.48 -1.40
C LEU A 109 -11.84 13.00 -1.12
N ILE A 110 -10.84 12.22 -0.69
CA ILE A 110 -10.96 10.80 -0.43
C ILE A 110 -11.07 10.59 1.06
N SER A 111 -12.24 10.16 1.50
CA SER A 111 -12.47 9.66 2.86
C SER A 111 -11.90 8.25 2.99
N LYS A 112 -11.45 7.89 4.18
CA LYS A 112 -11.03 6.51 4.50
C LYS A 112 -12.18 5.49 4.30
N TYR A 113 -13.41 5.95 4.24
CA TYR A 113 -14.62 5.17 3.98
C TYR A 113 -15.11 5.25 2.52
N ASP A 114 -14.41 6.01 1.68
CA ASP A 114 -14.65 6.03 0.25
C ASP A 114 -14.45 4.64 -0.33
N THR A 115 -15.29 4.27 -1.30
CA THR A 115 -15.22 2.95 -1.95
C THR A 115 -13.88 2.72 -2.66
N LEU A 116 -13.26 3.80 -3.14
CA LEU A 116 -11.92 3.76 -3.74
C LEU A 116 -10.81 3.36 -2.74
N ILE A 117 -11.06 3.52 -1.45
CA ILE A 117 -10.11 3.13 -0.39
C ILE A 117 -10.59 1.88 0.35
N SER A 118 -11.88 1.83 0.72
CA SER A 118 -12.42 0.74 1.54
C SER A 118 -12.41 -0.60 0.82
N THR A 119 -12.74 -0.62 -0.48
CA THR A 119 -12.76 -1.86 -1.28
C THR A 119 -11.37 -2.50 -1.39
N PRO A 120 -10.31 -1.80 -1.85
CA PRO A 120 -8.97 -2.38 -1.86
C PRO A 120 -8.48 -2.80 -0.48
N ARG A 121 -8.79 -2.06 0.58
CA ARG A 121 -8.40 -2.43 1.95
C ARG A 121 -9.10 -3.69 2.45
N PHE A 122 -10.37 -3.87 2.13
CA PHE A 122 -11.06 -5.12 2.44
C PHE A 122 -10.36 -6.32 1.78
N ILE A 123 -10.07 -6.22 0.49
CA ILE A 123 -9.37 -7.26 -0.27
C ILE A 123 -7.96 -7.48 0.29
N LEU A 124 -7.25 -6.40 0.60
CA LEU A 124 -5.90 -6.43 1.18
C LEU A 124 -5.86 -7.25 2.48
N ASN A 125 -6.79 -7.02 3.40
CA ASN A 125 -6.88 -7.79 4.64
C ASN A 125 -7.07 -9.28 4.36
N PHE A 126 -7.87 -9.63 3.35
CA PHE A 126 -8.07 -11.01 2.93
C PHE A 126 -6.78 -11.64 2.38
N ILE A 127 -6.07 -10.92 1.51
CA ILE A 127 -4.80 -11.35 0.93
C ILE A 127 -3.72 -11.53 2.01
N LEU A 128 -3.57 -10.57 2.90
CA LEU A 128 -2.57 -10.62 3.97
C LEU A 128 -2.82 -11.80 4.93
N ASN A 129 -4.09 -12.10 5.23
CA ASN A 129 -4.44 -13.27 6.01
C ASN A 129 -4.05 -14.57 5.29
N GLN A 130 -4.37 -14.70 4.00
CA GLN A 130 -3.97 -15.85 3.20
C GLN A 130 -2.44 -16.00 3.10
N LEU A 131 -1.71 -14.92 2.91
CA LEU A 131 -0.25 -14.91 2.87
C LEU A 131 0.35 -15.39 4.19
N SER A 132 -0.20 -14.98 5.33
CA SER A 132 0.22 -15.44 6.65
C SER A 132 0.05 -16.95 6.80
N ASN A 133 -1.08 -17.51 6.37
CA ASN A 133 -1.34 -18.96 6.42
C ASN A 133 -0.41 -19.76 5.50
N LEU A 134 -0.06 -19.19 4.34
CA LEU A 134 0.82 -19.83 3.38
C LEU A 134 2.30 -19.78 3.78
N SER A 135 2.73 -18.84 4.61
CA SER A 135 4.15 -18.64 4.98
C SER A 135 4.83 -19.87 5.59
N GLN A 136 4.08 -20.84 6.09
CA GLN A 136 4.60 -22.02 6.79
C GLN A 136 4.89 -23.24 5.88
N ARG A 137 4.61 -23.20 4.55
CA ARG A 137 4.52 -24.40 3.70
C ARG A 137 5.45 -24.45 2.48
N LYS A 138 6.56 -23.70 2.41
CA LYS A 138 7.16 -23.34 1.11
C LYS A 138 8.57 -23.85 0.86
N GLU A 139 8.84 -24.12 -0.42
CA GLU A 139 10.20 -24.12 -0.98
C GLU A 139 10.80 -22.70 -0.93
N PHE A 140 12.12 -22.61 -0.80
CA PHE A 140 12.83 -21.34 -0.58
C PHE A 140 12.50 -20.25 -1.62
N VAL A 141 12.43 -20.61 -2.90
CA VAL A 141 12.14 -19.66 -3.99
C VAL A 141 10.75 -19.02 -3.85
N TYR A 142 9.76 -19.82 -3.45
CA TYR A 142 8.42 -19.28 -3.21
C TYR A 142 8.36 -18.43 -1.94
N GLN A 143 9.19 -18.71 -0.95
CA GLN A 143 9.28 -17.89 0.27
C GLN A 143 9.63 -16.44 -0.08
N ILE A 144 10.71 -16.23 -0.85
CA ILE A 144 11.12 -14.87 -1.28
C ILE A 144 10.00 -14.18 -2.06
N LEU A 145 9.35 -14.90 -2.96
CA LEU A 145 8.29 -14.35 -3.80
C LEU A 145 7.07 -13.94 -2.95
N PHE A 146 6.69 -14.75 -1.97
CA PHE A 146 5.59 -14.41 -1.07
C PHE A 146 5.92 -13.24 -0.14
N ASP A 147 7.14 -13.19 0.40
CA ASP A 147 7.58 -12.07 1.23
C ASP A 147 7.60 -10.76 0.43
N ALA A 148 8.04 -10.83 -0.83
CA ALA A 148 8.01 -9.70 -1.75
C ALA A 148 6.56 -9.25 -2.07
N ILE A 149 5.65 -10.19 -2.33
CA ILE A 149 4.22 -9.92 -2.57
C ILE A 149 3.59 -9.29 -1.31
N GLN A 150 3.85 -9.84 -0.13
CA GLN A 150 3.37 -9.27 1.13
C GLN A 150 3.85 -7.82 1.29
N LYS A 151 5.12 -7.56 1.00
CA LYS A 151 5.68 -6.19 1.03
C LYS A 151 4.99 -5.27 0.04
N GLY A 152 4.72 -5.74 -1.19
CA GLY A 152 3.98 -4.98 -2.20
C GLY A 152 2.59 -4.56 -1.71
N PHE A 153 1.84 -5.47 -1.09
CA PHE A 153 0.53 -5.17 -0.53
C PHE A 153 0.58 -4.25 0.70
N LEU A 154 1.59 -4.38 1.56
CA LEU A 154 1.80 -3.43 2.66
C LEU A 154 2.12 -2.02 2.17
N LEU A 155 2.86 -1.88 1.07
CA LEU A 155 3.09 -0.59 0.42
C LEU A 155 1.80 0.00 -0.14
N SER A 156 0.91 -0.81 -0.72
CA SER A 156 -0.40 -0.31 -1.18
C SER A 156 -1.24 0.25 -0.02
N ASN A 157 -1.23 -0.41 1.14
CA ASN A 157 -1.91 0.11 2.33
C ASN A 157 -1.33 1.47 2.76
N THR A 158 -0.01 1.60 2.76
CA THR A 158 0.66 2.88 3.08
C THR A 158 0.25 3.98 2.10
N ILE A 159 0.15 3.67 0.79
CA ILE A 159 -0.29 4.63 -0.23
C ILE A 159 -1.74 5.09 0.04
N PHE A 160 -2.65 4.15 0.37
CA PHE A 160 -4.02 4.51 0.72
C PHE A 160 -4.11 5.35 1.99
N ASP A 161 -3.28 5.08 2.99
CA ASP A 161 -3.20 5.92 4.19
C ASP A 161 -2.74 7.35 3.86
N LEU A 162 -1.69 7.49 3.05
CA LEU A 162 -1.19 8.79 2.61
C LEU A 162 -2.25 9.58 1.84
N LEU A 163 -2.99 8.92 0.94
CA LEU A 163 -4.07 9.55 0.18
C LEU A 163 -5.20 10.05 1.07
N VAL A 164 -5.62 9.27 2.06
CA VAL A 164 -6.64 9.66 3.03
C VAL A 164 -6.22 10.88 3.85
N HIS A 165 -4.92 10.98 4.16
CA HIS A 165 -4.38 12.11 4.92
C HIS A 165 -3.95 13.30 4.04
N GLY A 166 -4.19 13.22 2.71
CA GLY A 166 -3.87 14.29 1.77
C GLY A 166 -2.40 14.51 1.51
N SER A 167 -1.63 13.45 1.62
CA SER A 167 -0.21 13.41 1.27
C SER A 167 -0.04 12.79 -0.11
N GLU A 168 -0.60 13.44 -1.14
CA GLU A 168 -0.73 12.88 -2.49
C GLU A 168 0.62 12.70 -3.17
N THR A 169 1.54 13.63 -2.98
CA THR A 169 2.91 13.55 -3.53
C THR A 169 3.72 12.45 -2.88
N GLU A 170 3.58 12.28 -1.56
CA GLU A 170 4.21 11.19 -0.79
C GLU A 170 3.60 9.84 -1.16
N ALA A 171 2.29 9.80 -1.41
CA ALA A 171 1.61 8.61 -1.91
C ALA A 171 2.18 8.17 -3.27
N PHE A 172 2.37 9.13 -4.19
CA PHE A 172 2.95 8.85 -5.50
C PHE A 172 4.43 8.46 -5.41
N SER A 173 5.20 9.09 -4.55
CA SER A 173 6.59 8.69 -4.28
C SER A 173 6.68 7.28 -3.68
N THR A 174 5.74 6.90 -2.80
CA THR A 174 5.67 5.55 -2.23
C THR A 174 5.27 4.52 -3.29
N TRP A 175 4.40 4.87 -4.23
CA TRP A 175 4.06 4.01 -5.36
C TRP A 175 5.29 3.64 -6.18
N ARG A 176 6.26 4.52 -6.36
CA ARG A 176 7.54 4.19 -7.01
C ARG A 176 8.19 2.94 -6.40
N THR A 177 8.28 2.89 -5.06
CA THR A 177 8.85 1.74 -4.35
C THR A 177 7.99 0.48 -4.53
N MET A 178 6.67 0.64 -4.56
CA MET A 178 5.74 -0.46 -4.85
C MET A 178 5.92 -0.99 -6.28
N HIS A 179 6.13 -0.11 -7.25
CA HIS A 179 6.38 -0.48 -8.66
C HIS A 179 7.74 -1.17 -8.84
N GLU A 180 8.79 -0.69 -8.15
CA GLU A 180 10.09 -1.39 -8.11
C GLU A 180 9.92 -2.82 -7.57
N MET A 181 9.14 -3.00 -6.50
CA MET A 181 8.84 -4.31 -5.92
C MET A 181 7.99 -5.18 -6.88
N GLU A 182 7.00 -4.59 -7.55
CA GLU A 182 6.20 -5.26 -8.57
C GLU A 182 7.07 -5.83 -9.69
N CYS A 183 8.04 -5.07 -10.19
CA CYS A 183 8.98 -5.51 -11.21
C CYS A 183 9.81 -6.72 -10.73
N VAL A 184 10.31 -6.69 -9.49
CA VAL A 184 11.03 -7.83 -8.88
C VAL A 184 10.12 -9.06 -8.80
N ILE A 185 8.91 -8.89 -8.30
CA ILE A 185 7.92 -9.97 -8.17
C ILE A 185 7.62 -10.60 -9.54
N LYS A 186 7.39 -9.76 -10.55
CA LYS A 186 7.09 -10.22 -11.91
C LYS A 186 8.23 -11.05 -12.50
N VAL A 187 9.48 -10.57 -12.37
CA VAL A 187 10.66 -11.31 -12.88
C VAL A 187 10.87 -12.61 -12.12
N LEU A 188 10.75 -12.62 -10.79
CA LEU A 188 10.88 -13.84 -10.01
C LEU A 188 9.72 -14.83 -10.26
N TYR A 189 8.53 -14.34 -10.54
CA TYR A 189 7.38 -15.17 -10.91
C TYR A 189 7.61 -15.88 -12.26
N GLU A 190 8.14 -15.17 -13.25
CA GLU A 190 8.43 -15.71 -14.60
C GLU A 190 9.71 -16.57 -14.63
N HIS A 191 10.66 -16.27 -13.74
CA HIS A 191 11.95 -16.96 -13.65
C HIS A 191 12.21 -17.46 -12.22
N PRO A 192 11.44 -18.43 -11.70
CA PRO A 192 11.53 -18.85 -10.28
C PRO A 192 12.93 -19.34 -9.89
N TYR A 193 13.70 -19.88 -10.84
CA TYR A 193 15.07 -20.34 -10.61
C TYR A 193 16.07 -19.24 -10.22
N LEU A 194 15.68 -17.96 -10.35
CA LEU A 194 16.51 -16.83 -9.94
C LEU A 194 16.43 -16.52 -8.43
N GLY A 195 15.55 -17.19 -7.68
CA GLY A 195 15.34 -16.90 -6.26
C GLY A 195 16.63 -16.95 -5.44
N ASP A 196 17.44 -18.00 -5.61
CA ASP A 196 18.72 -18.13 -4.91
C ASP A 196 19.72 -17.03 -5.30
N THR A 197 19.76 -16.69 -6.60
CA THR A 197 20.61 -15.61 -7.10
C THR A 197 20.17 -14.26 -6.55
N TYR A 198 18.86 -13.99 -6.54
CA TYR A 198 18.31 -12.77 -5.95
C TYR A 198 18.65 -12.64 -4.47
N PHE A 199 18.53 -13.74 -3.72
CA PHE A 199 18.94 -13.78 -2.30
C PHE A 199 20.44 -13.54 -2.12
N LEU A 200 21.28 -14.11 -2.98
CA LEU A 200 22.72 -13.87 -2.95
C LEU A 200 23.05 -12.38 -3.14
N HIS A 201 22.29 -11.66 -3.98
CA HIS A 201 22.46 -10.23 -4.17
C HIS A 201 22.08 -9.39 -2.94
N ILE A 202 21.15 -9.88 -2.10
CA ILE A 202 20.90 -9.30 -0.77
C ILE A 202 22.16 -9.46 0.10
N ARG A 203 22.79 -10.65 0.12
CA ARG A 203 24.01 -10.90 0.86
C ARG A 203 25.18 -10.05 0.35
N TYR A 204 25.29 -9.81 -0.95
CA TYR A 204 26.27 -8.86 -1.50
C TYR A 204 26.05 -7.43 -1.00
N ASN A 205 24.80 -6.98 -0.85
CA ASN A 205 24.51 -5.67 -0.31
C ASN A 205 24.91 -5.56 1.16
N GLU A 206 24.59 -6.56 1.99
CA GLU A 206 25.03 -6.63 3.41
C GLU A 206 26.55 -6.60 3.53
N ALA A 207 27.27 -7.40 2.70
CA ALA A 207 28.71 -7.42 2.67
C ALA A 207 29.30 -6.05 2.26
N PHE A 208 28.70 -5.41 1.26
CA PHE A 208 29.13 -4.09 0.78
C PHE A 208 28.95 -2.99 1.82
N ARG A 209 27.91 -3.09 2.66
CA ARG A 209 27.63 -2.15 3.76
C ARG A 209 28.36 -2.45 5.05
N ASN A 210 29.16 -3.52 5.10
CA ASN A 210 29.82 -4.03 6.32
C ASN A 210 28.83 -4.43 7.43
N GLU A 211 27.68 -4.95 7.07
CA GLU A 211 26.62 -5.37 7.98
C GLU A 211 26.76 -6.84 8.43
N LEU A 212 27.65 -7.61 7.81
CA LEU A 212 27.89 -9.01 8.19
C LEU A 212 28.77 -9.12 9.44
N GLU A 213 28.37 -9.99 10.37
CA GLU A 213 29.13 -10.29 11.59
C GLU A 213 30.41 -11.06 11.27
N ASP A 214 30.35 -12.04 10.36
CA ASP A 214 31.51 -12.82 9.92
C ASP A 214 32.33 -12.06 8.87
N LYS A 215 33.49 -11.59 9.29
CA LYS A 215 34.44 -10.85 8.43
C LYS A 215 35.04 -11.72 7.29
N ASN A 216 35.22 -13.01 7.51
CA ASN A 216 35.73 -13.91 6.47
C ASN A 216 34.67 -14.11 5.37
N GLU A 217 33.41 -14.28 5.77
CA GLU A 217 32.31 -14.35 4.82
C GLU A 217 32.17 -13.04 4.03
N GLN A 218 32.24 -11.90 4.69
CA GLN A 218 32.22 -10.59 4.05
C GLN A 218 33.29 -10.43 2.98
N GLU A 219 34.57 -10.76 3.31
CA GLU A 219 35.67 -10.67 2.36
C GLU A 219 35.46 -11.63 1.17
N ARG A 220 35.00 -12.85 1.43
CA ARG A 220 34.67 -13.83 0.39
C ARG A 220 33.62 -13.30 -0.57
N LEU A 221 32.51 -12.77 -0.09
CA LEU A 221 31.45 -12.22 -0.91
C LEU A 221 31.90 -10.99 -1.72
N ILE A 222 32.72 -10.13 -1.15
CA ILE A 222 33.30 -8.98 -1.88
C ILE A 222 34.26 -9.44 -2.99
N LEU A 223 35.04 -10.50 -2.77
CA LEU A 223 35.92 -11.06 -3.82
C LEU A 223 35.06 -11.67 -4.95
N GLU A 224 34.09 -12.49 -4.60
CA GLU A 224 33.16 -13.09 -5.57
C GLU A 224 32.45 -12.01 -6.42
N LEU A 225 31.96 -10.94 -5.77
CA LEU A 225 31.34 -9.82 -6.45
C LEU A 225 32.26 -9.14 -7.47
N LYS A 226 33.56 -8.98 -7.12
CA LYS A 226 34.56 -8.43 -8.06
C LYS A 226 34.82 -9.35 -9.24
N GLU A 227 34.79 -10.65 -9.04
CA GLU A 227 34.93 -11.65 -10.11
C GLU A 227 33.72 -11.63 -11.06
N LYS A 228 32.51 -11.57 -10.52
CA LYS A 228 31.28 -11.42 -11.29
C LYS A 228 31.27 -10.14 -12.13
N LEU A 229 31.73 -9.01 -11.58
CA LEU A 229 31.88 -7.76 -12.35
C LEU A 229 32.83 -7.94 -13.55
N LYS A 230 33.96 -8.60 -13.35
CA LYS A 230 34.92 -8.88 -14.44
C LYS A 230 34.30 -9.78 -15.52
N LYS A 231 33.55 -10.81 -15.12
CA LYS A 231 32.85 -11.72 -16.03
C LYS A 231 31.91 -10.97 -16.99
N HIS A 232 31.24 -9.94 -16.51
CA HIS A 232 30.32 -9.12 -17.31
C HIS A 232 30.94 -7.84 -17.88
N ASN A 233 32.27 -7.71 -17.90
CA ASN A 233 33.01 -6.54 -18.41
C ASN A 233 32.58 -5.22 -17.74
N LEU A 234 32.14 -5.27 -16.48
CA LEU A 234 31.72 -4.10 -15.69
C LEU A 234 32.90 -3.46 -14.96
N LYS A 235 32.81 -2.16 -14.72
CA LYS A 235 33.83 -1.40 -13.99
C LYS A 235 33.47 -1.33 -12.50
N VAL A 236 34.44 -1.01 -11.66
CA VAL A 236 34.23 -0.84 -10.20
C VAL A 236 33.13 0.19 -9.90
N LYS A 237 32.98 1.24 -10.70
CA LYS A 237 31.89 2.22 -10.56
C LYS A 237 30.49 1.62 -10.75
N ASP A 238 30.37 0.47 -11.38
CA ASP A 238 29.12 -0.21 -11.64
C ASP A 238 28.75 -1.20 -10.52
N LEU A 239 29.61 -1.32 -9.49
CA LEU A 239 29.46 -2.25 -8.38
C LEU A 239 28.08 -2.13 -7.71
N LYS A 240 27.68 -0.91 -7.32
CA LYS A 240 26.37 -0.69 -6.68
C LYS A 240 25.21 -1.12 -7.58
N LYS A 241 25.27 -0.78 -8.85
CA LYS A 241 24.24 -1.19 -9.83
C LYS A 241 24.21 -2.71 -10.02
N TYR A 242 25.38 -3.36 -9.98
CA TYR A 242 25.45 -4.81 -10.08
C TYR A 242 24.83 -5.48 -8.84
N ILE A 243 25.08 -4.95 -7.64
CA ILE A 243 24.43 -5.44 -6.42
C ILE A 243 22.91 -5.34 -6.54
N GLU A 244 22.40 -4.25 -7.09
CA GLU A 244 20.94 -4.01 -7.23
C GLU A 244 20.31 -4.83 -8.34
N TYR A 245 20.95 -4.96 -9.52
CA TYR A 245 20.33 -5.47 -10.75
C TYR A 245 21.07 -6.63 -11.41
N GLY A 246 22.27 -6.99 -10.94
CA GLY A 246 23.14 -7.98 -11.60
C GLY A 246 22.61 -9.40 -11.58
N TRP A 247 21.69 -9.74 -10.66
CA TRP A 247 21.03 -11.03 -10.63
C TRP A 247 20.26 -11.38 -11.94
N MET A 248 19.84 -10.37 -12.69
CA MET A 248 19.16 -10.55 -13.98
C MET A 248 20.10 -11.03 -15.09
N TYR A 249 21.42 -10.94 -14.95
CA TYR A 249 22.36 -11.57 -15.91
C TYR A 249 22.29 -13.09 -15.93
N GLU A 250 21.72 -13.70 -14.90
CA GLU A 250 21.52 -15.15 -14.82
C GLU A 250 20.19 -15.61 -15.48
N ILE A 251 19.42 -14.70 -16.09
CA ILE A 251 18.27 -15.06 -16.94
C ILE A 251 18.80 -15.84 -18.16
N LYS A 252 18.19 -16.99 -18.43
CA LYS A 252 18.56 -17.83 -19.59
C LYS A 252 18.32 -17.05 -20.88
N ASP A 253 19.31 -17.07 -21.75
CA ASP A 253 19.27 -16.38 -23.04
C ASP A 253 18.98 -14.87 -22.94
N GLN A 254 19.39 -14.26 -21.83
CA GLN A 254 19.09 -12.85 -21.49
C GLN A 254 19.47 -11.89 -22.62
N GLU A 255 20.65 -12.02 -23.23
CA GLU A 255 21.11 -11.14 -24.31
C GLU A 255 20.24 -11.26 -25.58
N THR A 256 19.64 -12.43 -25.80
CA THR A 256 18.76 -12.66 -26.96
C THR A 256 17.34 -12.18 -26.71
N ILE A 257 16.82 -12.45 -25.52
CA ILE A 257 15.44 -12.09 -25.12
C ILE A 257 15.33 -10.61 -24.85
N TYR A 258 16.36 -10.02 -24.21
CA TYR A 258 16.38 -8.63 -23.79
C TYR A 258 17.59 -7.87 -24.36
N PRO A 259 17.65 -7.64 -25.69
CA PRO A 259 18.84 -7.07 -26.36
C PRO A 259 19.16 -5.64 -25.89
N ASP A 260 18.18 -4.88 -25.45
CA ASP A 260 18.34 -3.50 -24.97
C ASP A 260 18.56 -3.39 -23.46
N PHE A 261 18.76 -4.53 -22.78
CA PHE A 261 19.00 -4.56 -21.34
C PHE A 261 20.18 -3.70 -20.92
N LYS A 262 19.98 -2.89 -19.86
CA LYS A 262 21.03 -2.12 -19.20
C LYS A 262 20.94 -2.30 -17.70
N LEU A 263 22.08 -2.25 -17.02
CA LEU A 263 22.19 -2.43 -15.58
C LEU A 263 21.67 -1.19 -14.81
N ASN A 264 20.36 -0.99 -14.84
CA ASN A 264 19.62 0.03 -14.10
C ASN A 264 18.14 -0.35 -14.00
N PHE A 265 17.34 0.41 -13.27
CA PHE A 265 15.93 0.12 -13.09
C PHE A 265 15.16 0.13 -14.42
N ARG A 266 15.08 1.26 -15.12
CA ARG A 266 14.19 1.45 -16.28
C ARG A 266 14.52 0.55 -17.49
N LYS A 267 15.78 0.50 -17.90
CA LYS A 267 16.24 -0.33 -19.05
C LYS A 267 16.74 -1.71 -18.62
N GLY A 268 16.62 -2.03 -17.35
CA GLY A 268 16.94 -3.33 -16.78
C GLY A 268 15.70 -3.95 -16.20
N LEU A 269 15.46 -3.76 -14.91
CA LEU A 269 14.40 -4.45 -14.17
C LEU A 269 12.99 -4.17 -14.73
N GLU A 270 12.63 -2.90 -14.97
CA GLU A 270 11.34 -2.51 -15.52
C GLU A 270 11.13 -3.05 -16.95
N TYR A 271 12.19 -3.00 -17.75
CA TYR A 271 12.17 -3.54 -19.13
C TYR A 271 11.98 -5.06 -19.14
N VAL A 272 12.73 -5.78 -18.31
CA VAL A 272 12.63 -7.24 -18.18
C VAL A 272 11.25 -7.66 -17.64
N ALA A 273 10.69 -6.89 -16.69
CA ALA A 273 9.35 -7.11 -16.17
C ALA A 273 8.21 -6.81 -17.18
N GLY A 274 8.53 -6.19 -18.33
CA GLY A 274 7.54 -5.81 -19.35
C GLY A 274 6.74 -4.55 -19.02
N PHE A 275 7.25 -3.70 -18.11
CA PHE A 275 6.54 -2.51 -17.60
C PHE A 275 7.11 -1.17 -18.12
N SER A 276 7.83 -1.17 -19.23
CA SER A 276 8.44 0.05 -19.81
C SER A 276 7.43 1.19 -20.10
N SER A 277 6.15 0.88 -20.26
CA SER A 277 5.09 1.89 -20.40
C SER A 277 4.92 2.77 -19.16
N TYR A 278 5.39 2.34 -17.99
CA TYR A 278 5.32 3.10 -16.74
C TYR A 278 6.57 3.96 -16.48
N SER A 279 7.60 3.89 -17.34
CA SER A 279 8.87 4.61 -17.13
C SER A 279 8.72 6.11 -16.95
N SER A 280 7.76 6.76 -17.63
CA SER A 280 7.50 8.20 -17.46
C SER A 280 6.87 8.53 -16.10
N LEU A 281 5.95 7.69 -15.61
CA LEU A 281 5.36 7.83 -14.27
C LEU A 281 6.40 7.58 -13.19
N TYR A 282 7.24 6.56 -13.38
CA TYR A 282 8.37 6.27 -12.48
C TYR A 282 9.34 7.46 -12.39
N GLU A 283 9.68 8.08 -13.51
CA GLU A 283 10.56 9.26 -13.57
C GLU A 283 9.94 10.44 -12.81
N MET A 284 8.67 10.76 -13.05
CA MET A 284 7.94 11.80 -12.34
C MET A 284 7.90 11.55 -10.82
N SER A 285 7.65 10.32 -10.38
CA SER A 285 7.66 9.98 -8.95
C SER A 285 9.07 10.08 -8.34
N SER A 286 10.10 9.79 -9.14
CA SER A 286 11.50 9.97 -8.73
C SER A 286 11.86 11.44 -8.53
N GLU A 287 11.37 12.35 -9.38
CA GLU A 287 11.59 13.79 -9.22
C GLU A 287 10.99 14.31 -7.91
N ILE A 288 9.81 13.82 -7.52
CA ILE A 288 9.22 14.16 -6.22
C ILE A 288 10.10 13.67 -5.07
N ALA A 289 10.53 12.42 -5.13
CA ALA A 289 11.40 11.82 -4.09
C ALA A 289 12.73 12.58 -3.91
N HIS A 290 13.19 13.27 -4.96
CA HIS A 290 14.40 14.09 -4.94
C HIS A 290 14.13 15.58 -4.67
N SER A 291 12.99 15.91 -4.05
CA SER A 291 12.63 17.27 -3.64
C SER A 291 12.66 18.29 -4.79
N SER A 292 12.21 17.90 -5.98
CA SER A 292 12.06 18.82 -7.10
C SER A 292 11.01 19.91 -6.82
N PRO A 293 10.96 21.01 -7.57
CA PRO A 293 9.90 22.01 -7.43
C PRO A 293 8.48 21.44 -7.56
N LEU A 294 8.29 20.28 -8.21
CA LEU A 294 7.02 19.58 -8.31
C LEU A 294 6.43 19.25 -6.92
N LEU A 295 7.27 18.98 -5.94
CA LEU A 295 6.82 18.70 -4.57
C LEU A 295 6.06 19.89 -3.95
N ILE A 296 6.42 21.12 -4.31
CA ILE A 296 5.88 22.34 -3.68
C ILE A 296 4.78 22.98 -4.55
N TYR A 297 4.98 23.02 -5.88
CA TYR A 297 4.15 23.76 -6.81
C TYR A 297 3.18 22.89 -7.64
N SER A 298 3.15 21.59 -7.36
CA SER A 298 2.27 20.68 -8.08
C SER A 298 0.80 20.85 -7.70
N LYS A 299 -0.08 20.55 -8.66
CA LYS A 299 -1.52 20.47 -8.38
C LYS A 299 -1.82 19.19 -7.60
N LYS A 300 -2.27 19.31 -6.36
CA LYS A 300 -2.61 18.19 -5.48
C LYS A 300 -3.59 17.21 -6.14
N ASP A 301 -4.62 17.73 -6.81
CA ASP A 301 -5.60 16.89 -7.52
C ASP A 301 -4.97 15.99 -8.56
N PHE A 302 -3.97 16.46 -9.30
CA PHE A 302 -3.26 15.64 -10.28
C PHE A 302 -2.54 14.47 -9.60
N PHE A 303 -1.80 14.75 -8.51
CA PHE A 303 -1.05 13.70 -7.81
C PHE A 303 -1.96 12.73 -7.06
N ARG A 304 -3.12 13.18 -6.58
CA ARG A 304 -4.15 12.28 -6.05
C ARG A 304 -4.60 11.30 -7.14
N ASP A 305 -5.03 11.81 -8.28
CA ASP A 305 -5.61 11.00 -9.35
C ASP A 305 -4.60 10.02 -9.94
N VAL A 306 -3.36 10.48 -10.20
CA VAL A 306 -2.29 9.60 -10.70
C VAL A 306 -1.86 8.55 -9.68
N SER A 307 -1.84 8.88 -8.38
CA SER A 307 -1.51 7.93 -7.32
C SER A 307 -2.56 6.83 -7.20
N ILE A 308 -3.85 7.20 -7.24
CA ILE A 308 -4.96 6.24 -7.21
C ILE A 308 -4.87 5.29 -8.40
N LEU A 309 -4.74 5.84 -9.61
CA LEU A 309 -4.62 5.01 -10.82
C LEU A 309 -3.42 4.08 -10.75
N SER A 310 -2.28 4.59 -10.32
CA SER A 310 -1.04 3.83 -10.24
C SER A 310 -1.12 2.71 -9.22
N VAL A 311 -1.64 2.97 -8.00
CA VAL A 311 -1.78 1.94 -6.96
C VAL A 311 -2.81 0.89 -7.34
N TYR A 312 -3.94 1.26 -7.96
CA TYR A 312 -4.94 0.31 -8.42
C TYR A 312 -4.39 -0.64 -9.50
N GLY A 313 -3.72 -0.08 -10.51
CA GLY A 313 -3.10 -0.89 -11.57
C GLY A 313 -2.07 -1.87 -11.01
N THR A 314 -1.16 -1.41 -10.16
CA THR A 314 -0.15 -2.25 -9.52
C THR A 314 -0.79 -3.30 -8.59
N PHE A 315 -1.78 -2.91 -7.78
CA PHE A 315 -2.50 -3.81 -6.88
C PHE A 315 -3.15 -4.97 -7.65
N LEU A 316 -3.87 -4.67 -8.73
CA LEU A 316 -4.56 -5.68 -9.52
C LEU A 316 -3.59 -6.66 -10.19
N ARG A 317 -2.45 -6.19 -10.69
CA ARG A 317 -1.41 -7.06 -11.27
C ARG A 317 -0.73 -7.93 -10.22
N LEU A 318 -0.45 -7.40 -9.04
CA LEU A 318 0.07 -8.19 -7.92
C LEU A 318 -0.94 -9.24 -7.44
N GLU A 319 -2.23 -8.89 -7.39
CA GLU A 319 -3.30 -9.81 -7.03
C GLU A 319 -3.41 -10.97 -8.02
N GLU A 320 -3.26 -10.70 -9.29
CA GLU A 320 -3.27 -11.74 -10.32
C GLU A 320 -2.11 -12.73 -10.15
N ILE A 321 -0.90 -12.24 -9.89
CA ILE A 321 0.25 -13.09 -9.58
C ILE A 321 -0.01 -13.92 -8.33
N PHE A 322 -0.49 -13.28 -7.27
CA PHE A 322 -0.82 -13.94 -6.01
C PHE A 322 -1.87 -15.05 -6.20
N PHE A 323 -2.94 -14.77 -6.93
CA PHE A 323 -3.99 -15.75 -7.20
C PHE A 323 -3.48 -16.95 -8.02
N ASN A 324 -2.62 -16.72 -9.00
CA ASN A 324 -2.01 -17.78 -9.77
C ASN A 324 -1.10 -18.68 -8.90
N LEU A 325 -0.35 -18.08 -7.98
CA LEU A 325 0.45 -18.84 -6.99
C LEU A 325 -0.43 -19.67 -6.05
N LEU A 326 -1.56 -19.11 -5.58
CA LEU A 326 -2.53 -19.85 -4.77
C LEU A 326 -3.07 -21.09 -5.51
N LYS A 327 -3.42 -20.95 -6.79
CA LYS A 327 -3.88 -22.06 -7.61
C LYS A 327 -2.84 -23.18 -7.71
N MET A 328 -1.56 -22.83 -7.82
CA MET A 328 -0.47 -23.82 -7.89
C MET A 328 -0.32 -24.61 -6.61
N GLN A 329 -0.71 -24.05 -5.45
CA GLN A 329 -0.60 -24.67 -4.13
C GLN A 329 -1.74 -25.66 -3.82
N GLN A 330 -2.81 -25.71 -4.61
CA GLN A 330 -4.00 -26.58 -4.42
C GLN A 330 -4.60 -26.48 -3.00
N ASP A 331 -4.60 -25.33 -2.38
CA ASP A 331 -5.08 -25.12 -1.02
C ASP A 331 -6.61 -25.11 -0.96
N SER A 332 -7.19 -25.65 0.13
CA SER A 332 -8.63 -25.66 0.38
C SER A 332 -9.22 -24.25 0.45
N ASP A 333 -8.42 -23.28 0.89
CA ASP A 333 -8.84 -21.89 1.04
C ASP A 333 -9.00 -21.15 -0.30
N ILE A 334 -8.54 -21.75 -1.39
CA ILE A 334 -8.68 -21.18 -2.74
C ILE A 334 -10.14 -20.92 -3.12
N ILE A 335 -11.07 -21.76 -2.68
CA ILE A 335 -12.50 -21.63 -3.00
C ILE A 335 -13.06 -20.36 -2.37
N SER A 336 -12.75 -20.11 -1.11
CA SER A 336 -13.17 -18.90 -0.39
C SER A 336 -12.56 -17.64 -1.03
N TYR A 337 -11.29 -17.72 -1.36
CA TYR A 337 -10.60 -16.62 -2.04
C TYR A 337 -11.17 -16.36 -3.44
N GLN A 338 -11.45 -17.39 -4.20
CA GLN A 338 -12.06 -17.28 -5.53
C GLN A 338 -13.43 -16.61 -5.48
N SER A 339 -14.28 -16.97 -4.52
CA SER A 339 -15.59 -16.34 -4.33
C SER A 339 -15.45 -14.85 -4.01
N MET A 340 -14.55 -14.49 -3.11
CA MET A 340 -14.24 -13.09 -2.80
C MET A 340 -13.72 -12.34 -4.03
N ARG A 341 -12.83 -12.97 -4.79
CA ARG A 341 -12.24 -12.41 -6.01
C ARG A 341 -13.29 -12.09 -7.08
N GLU A 342 -14.23 -13.01 -7.32
CA GLU A 342 -15.31 -12.83 -8.30
C GLU A 342 -16.21 -11.63 -7.97
N GLN A 343 -16.36 -11.30 -6.70
CA GLN A 343 -17.18 -10.16 -6.28
C GLN A 343 -16.38 -8.86 -6.21
N HIS A 344 -15.28 -8.85 -5.50
CA HIS A 344 -14.58 -7.62 -5.14
C HIS A 344 -13.46 -7.22 -6.12
N ILE A 345 -12.68 -8.17 -6.63
CA ILE A 345 -11.64 -7.87 -7.63
C ILE A 345 -12.29 -7.46 -8.95
N LYS A 346 -13.39 -8.11 -9.35
CA LYS A 346 -14.17 -7.70 -10.51
C LYS A 346 -14.71 -6.27 -10.36
N SER A 347 -15.21 -5.93 -9.17
CA SER A 347 -15.64 -4.56 -8.87
C SER A 347 -14.48 -3.58 -8.97
N MET A 348 -13.29 -3.92 -8.45
CA MET A 348 -12.10 -3.08 -8.58
C MET A 348 -11.68 -2.86 -10.03
N HIS A 349 -11.76 -3.87 -10.89
CA HIS A 349 -11.48 -3.69 -12.31
C HIS A 349 -12.44 -2.69 -12.98
N ILE A 350 -13.72 -2.74 -12.63
CA ILE A 350 -14.72 -1.78 -13.14
C ILE A 350 -14.38 -0.37 -12.66
N MET A 351 -14.12 -0.20 -11.37
CA MET A 351 -13.71 1.09 -10.79
C MET A 351 -12.42 1.63 -11.43
N TYR A 352 -11.45 0.76 -11.65
CA TYR A 352 -10.20 1.14 -12.30
C TYR A 352 -10.39 1.62 -13.73
N ALA A 353 -11.21 0.93 -14.52
CA ALA A 353 -11.54 1.34 -15.88
C ALA A 353 -12.25 2.70 -15.90
N GLN A 354 -13.21 2.94 -14.99
CA GLN A 354 -13.87 4.22 -14.85
C GLN A 354 -12.89 5.35 -14.50
N LEU A 355 -12.02 5.13 -13.52
CA LEU A 355 -10.98 6.08 -13.13
C LEU A 355 -10.02 6.41 -14.29
N GLN A 356 -9.68 5.44 -15.13
CA GLN A 356 -8.84 5.67 -16.31
C GLN A 356 -9.51 6.58 -17.33
N GLU A 357 -10.80 6.40 -17.59
CA GLU A 357 -11.55 7.24 -18.51
C GLU A 357 -11.72 8.67 -17.94
N GLU A 358 -12.11 8.80 -16.68
CA GLU A 358 -12.22 10.11 -16.01
C GLU A 358 -10.88 10.87 -16.02
N TYR A 359 -9.77 10.16 -15.82
CA TYR A 359 -8.43 10.74 -15.86
C TYR A 359 -8.05 11.22 -17.27
N LYS A 360 -8.33 10.41 -18.30
CA LYS A 360 -8.10 10.80 -19.70
C LYS A 360 -8.89 12.05 -20.07
N GLU A 361 -10.18 12.08 -19.75
CA GLU A 361 -11.06 13.23 -20.00
C GLU A 361 -10.60 14.49 -19.27
N LYS A 362 -10.30 14.36 -17.97
CA LYS A 362 -9.90 15.48 -17.10
C LYS A 362 -8.58 16.16 -17.55
N TYR A 363 -7.65 15.37 -18.05
CA TYR A 363 -6.29 15.86 -18.43
C TYR A 363 -6.06 15.92 -19.93
N ASN A 364 -7.09 15.74 -20.76
CA ASN A 364 -7.05 15.77 -22.25
C ASN A 364 -5.93 14.87 -22.81
N ILE A 365 -5.80 13.64 -22.29
CA ILE A 365 -4.80 12.69 -22.76
C ILE A 365 -5.38 11.96 -23.97
N GLU A 366 -4.97 12.37 -25.17
CA GLU A 366 -5.29 11.63 -26.39
C GLU A 366 -4.60 10.26 -26.41
N GLU A 367 -5.33 9.23 -26.81
CA GLU A 367 -4.72 7.93 -27.07
C GLU A 367 -3.70 8.07 -28.19
N THR A 368 -2.41 8.04 -27.86
CA THR A 368 -1.39 7.77 -28.86
C THR A 368 -1.67 6.38 -29.42
N LYS A 369 -2.26 6.35 -30.62
CA LYS A 369 -2.37 5.10 -31.38
C LYS A 369 -0.96 4.55 -31.53
N THR A 370 -0.63 3.55 -30.74
CA THR A 370 0.53 2.68 -31.00
C THR A 370 0.22 1.94 -32.29
N GLU A 371 0.85 2.42 -33.39
CA GLU A 371 0.99 1.63 -34.61
C GLU A 371 1.86 0.41 -34.39
#